data_b6c305f9cef2188f6db099dc61882b6a
#
_entry.id   b6c305f9cef2188f6db099dc61882b6a
#
_cell.length_a   1.000
_cell.length_b   1.000
_cell.length_c   1.000
_cell.angle_alpha   90.00
_cell.angle_beta   90.00
_cell.angle_gamma   90.00
#
_symmetry.space_group_name_H-M   'P 1'
#
loop_
_entity.id
_entity.type
_entity.pdbx_description
1 polymer ?
#
loop_
_entity_poly.entity_id
_entity_poly.type
_entity_poly.pdbx_seq_one_letter_code
_entity_poly.pdbx_strand_id
1 'polypeptide(L)'
;VFDSGGNIIEYLKNINTNQGIDDMVLISYDFQAGSYIKKAEKNSEYEGKRTDIYAEIFNNLGDFDSIMEVGVGEGTTFSNIVPKLNNRNVASFGFDISYSRIQYGQKHLKGKKMDSSLLFTGNFFNCPIQNDSVDIVYSIHSLEPNGGKEKEILTELYRITRKYLVLIEPIYELSSEQSKVHMDKHGYVKNIYKIALELGYKVTDYRILFEDNLQSDNNTGVVIIEKNSKILSKRENISPLGCPVTKLPLSLHKEHYYCKDSLLLYPVINKIPCLLPENAIVATHFFD
;
A
#
# COMPACT_ATOMS: atom_id res chain seq x y z
N VAL A 1 -16.73 8.86 19.82
CA VAL A 1 -17.21 8.84 18.41
C VAL A 1 -17.03 7.46 17.82
N PHE A 2 -15.80 6.94 17.74
CA PHE A 2 -15.51 5.62 17.15
C PHE A 2 -16.22 4.47 17.90
N ASP A 3 -16.06 4.39 19.21
CA ASP A 3 -16.67 3.34 20.05
C ASP A 3 -18.21 3.36 20.03
N SER A 4 -18.81 4.49 19.66
CA SER A 4 -20.26 4.66 19.48
C SER A 4 -20.74 4.46 18.03
N GLY A 5 -19.86 4.01 17.11
CA GLY A 5 -20.18 3.78 15.70
C GLY A 5 -20.30 5.05 14.85
N GLY A 6 -19.85 6.21 15.36
CA GLY A 6 -19.88 7.49 14.65
C GLY A 6 -18.77 7.60 13.61
N ASN A 7 -19.03 8.40 12.55
CA ASN A 7 -18.05 8.70 11.51
C ASN A 7 -17.01 9.71 12.04
N ILE A 8 -15.75 9.26 12.19
CA ILE A 8 -14.65 10.08 12.71
C ILE A 8 -14.33 11.25 11.76
N ILE A 9 -14.32 11.03 10.44
CA ILE A 9 -14.02 12.06 9.46
C ILE A 9 -15.06 13.18 9.51
N GLU A 10 -16.34 12.82 9.61
CA GLU A 10 -17.43 13.78 9.75
C GLU A 10 -17.32 14.59 11.07
N TYR A 11 -17.00 13.89 12.16
CA TYR A 11 -16.76 14.54 13.46
C TYR A 11 -15.58 15.53 13.38
N LEU A 12 -14.45 15.15 12.79
CA LEU A 12 -13.26 15.99 12.64
C LEU A 12 -13.55 17.23 11.75
N LYS A 13 -14.31 17.06 10.67
CA LYS A 13 -14.75 18.18 9.83
C LYS A 13 -15.56 19.21 10.62
N ASN A 14 -16.38 18.76 11.58
CA ASN A 14 -17.24 19.63 12.39
C ASN A 14 -16.50 20.41 13.48
N ILE A 15 -15.38 19.88 14.00
CA ILE A 15 -14.64 20.49 15.11
C ILE A 15 -13.36 21.23 14.68
N ASN A 16 -12.85 20.96 13.48
CA ASN A 16 -11.55 21.49 13.05
C ASN A 16 -11.57 21.91 11.57
N THR A 17 -11.79 23.20 11.33
CA THR A 17 -11.89 23.76 9.99
C THR A 17 -10.56 24.00 9.28
N ASN A 18 -9.40 23.80 9.96
CA ASN A 18 -8.07 24.13 9.45
C ASN A 18 -7.23 22.89 9.05
N GLN A 19 -7.70 21.67 9.30
CA GLN A 19 -6.99 20.44 8.88
C GLN A 19 -7.38 20.06 7.45
N GLY A 20 -6.39 19.63 6.67
CA GLY A 20 -6.60 19.04 5.36
C GLY A 20 -7.41 17.72 5.43
N ILE A 21 -8.06 17.36 4.32
CA ILE A 21 -8.79 16.07 4.23
C ILE A 21 -7.85 14.89 4.49
N ASP A 22 -6.61 14.96 3.99
CA ASP A 22 -5.62 13.90 4.13
C ASP A 22 -5.23 13.66 5.60
N ASP A 23 -5.13 14.73 6.42
CA ASP A 23 -4.89 14.63 7.87
C ASP A 23 -6.07 13.97 8.60
N MET A 24 -7.29 14.30 8.20
CA MET A 24 -8.50 13.71 8.79
C MET A 24 -8.60 12.22 8.48
N VAL A 25 -8.24 11.83 7.26
CA VAL A 25 -8.16 10.43 6.83
C VAL A 25 -7.12 9.70 7.66
N LEU A 26 -5.91 10.25 7.78
CA LEU A 26 -4.83 9.68 8.59
C LEU A 26 -5.29 9.45 10.05
N ILE A 27 -5.83 10.47 10.70
CA ILE A 27 -6.31 10.38 12.10
C ILE A 27 -7.40 9.31 12.23
N SER A 28 -8.33 9.24 11.26
CA SER A 28 -9.41 8.25 11.29
C SER A 28 -8.87 6.82 11.19
N TYR A 29 -7.95 6.54 10.28
CA TYR A 29 -7.35 5.22 10.14
C TYR A 29 -6.44 4.86 11.33
N ASP A 30 -5.70 5.81 11.87
CA ASP A 30 -4.84 5.60 13.03
C ASP A 30 -5.67 5.23 14.27
N PHE A 31 -6.83 5.88 14.44
CA PHE A 31 -7.77 5.57 15.53
C PHE A 31 -8.39 4.16 15.42
N GLN A 32 -8.54 3.64 14.21
CA GLN A 32 -9.08 2.30 13.93
C GLN A 32 -8.05 1.18 14.10
N ALA A 33 -6.78 1.51 14.37
CA ALA A 33 -5.71 0.54 14.46
C ALA A 33 -5.98 -0.56 15.52
N GLY A 34 -5.75 -1.82 15.14
CA GLY A 34 -6.04 -3.02 15.92
C GLY A 34 -7.42 -3.63 15.69
N SER A 35 -8.31 -2.97 14.91
CA SER A 35 -9.66 -3.48 14.62
C SER A 35 -9.67 -4.48 13.46
N TYR A 36 -8.79 -4.32 12.47
CA TYR A 36 -8.75 -5.14 11.27
C TYR A 36 -8.22 -6.55 11.54
N ILE A 37 -7.21 -6.70 12.40
CA ILE A 37 -6.73 -8.03 12.85
C ILE A 37 -7.87 -8.81 13.49
N LYS A 38 -8.62 -8.19 14.41
CA LYS A 38 -9.77 -8.84 15.06
C LYS A 38 -10.86 -9.25 14.08
N LYS A 39 -11.11 -8.41 13.06
CA LYS A 39 -12.09 -8.71 11.99
C LYS A 39 -11.60 -9.88 11.12
N ALA A 40 -10.33 -9.87 10.71
CA ALA A 40 -9.75 -10.94 9.91
C ALA A 40 -9.73 -12.30 10.65
N GLU A 41 -9.45 -12.31 11.95
CA GLU A 41 -9.51 -13.52 12.77
C GLU A 41 -10.92 -14.11 12.83
N LYS A 42 -11.94 -13.27 12.99
CA LYS A 42 -13.37 -13.71 12.99
C LYS A 42 -13.80 -14.29 11.64
N ASN A 43 -13.23 -13.82 10.54
CA ASN A 43 -13.59 -14.19 9.18
C ASN A 43 -12.49 -15.00 8.47
N SER A 44 -11.68 -15.75 9.24
CA SER A 44 -10.44 -16.37 8.77
C SER A 44 -10.60 -17.29 7.56
N GLU A 45 -11.70 -18.05 7.45
CA GLU A 45 -11.99 -18.90 6.28
C GLU A 45 -12.24 -18.09 5.01
N TYR A 46 -13.05 -17.04 5.12
CA TYR A 46 -13.33 -16.14 3.98
C TYR A 46 -12.07 -15.41 3.52
N GLU A 47 -11.30 -14.84 4.46
CA GLU A 47 -10.03 -14.18 4.15
C GLU A 47 -9.00 -15.16 3.58
N GLY A 48 -9.00 -16.42 4.05
CA GLY A 48 -8.16 -17.48 3.51
C GLY A 48 -8.44 -17.75 2.03
N LYS A 49 -9.71 -17.92 1.65
CA LYS A 49 -10.12 -18.16 0.25
C LYS A 49 -9.77 -16.98 -0.67
N ARG A 50 -9.99 -15.74 -0.22
CA ARG A 50 -9.62 -14.55 -1.01
C ARG A 50 -8.11 -14.47 -1.25
N THR A 51 -7.33 -14.65 -0.20
CA THR A 51 -5.86 -14.59 -0.30
C THR A 51 -5.25 -15.77 -1.06
N ASP A 52 -5.93 -16.92 -1.18
CA ASP A 52 -5.54 -18.00 -2.10
C ASP A 52 -5.60 -17.51 -3.56
N ILE A 53 -6.67 -16.85 -3.94
CA ILE A 53 -6.85 -16.29 -5.30
C ILE A 53 -5.81 -15.19 -5.57
N TYR A 54 -5.55 -14.32 -4.60
CA TYR A 54 -4.54 -13.26 -4.76
C TYR A 54 -3.13 -13.85 -4.92
N ALA A 55 -2.78 -14.85 -4.11
CA ALA A 55 -1.49 -15.53 -4.24
C ALA A 55 -1.33 -16.27 -5.57
N GLU A 56 -2.41 -16.87 -6.09
CA GLU A 56 -2.44 -17.51 -7.41
C GLU A 56 -2.18 -16.47 -8.51
N ILE A 57 -2.80 -15.29 -8.45
CA ILE A 57 -2.53 -14.20 -9.39
C ILE A 57 -1.03 -13.89 -9.41
N PHE A 58 -0.41 -13.65 -8.25
CA PHE A 58 1.02 -13.33 -8.18
C PHE A 58 1.91 -14.47 -8.67
N ASN A 59 1.61 -15.71 -8.31
CA ASN A 59 2.36 -16.88 -8.73
C ASN A 59 2.32 -17.12 -10.26
N ASN A 60 1.27 -16.65 -10.93
CA ASN A 60 1.11 -16.74 -12.39
C ASN A 60 1.82 -15.61 -13.15
N LEU A 61 2.37 -14.59 -12.48
CA LEU A 61 3.15 -13.52 -13.11
C LEU A 61 4.60 -13.91 -13.48
N GLY A 62 5.01 -15.14 -13.19
CA GLY A 62 6.36 -15.63 -13.41
C GLY A 62 7.30 -15.37 -12.24
N ASP A 63 8.61 -15.38 -12.49
CA ASP A 63 9.61 -15.24 -11.44
C ASP A 63 9.75 -13.81 -10.95
N PHE A 64 9.81 -13.65 -9.63
CA PHE A 64 10.08 -12.37 -8.96
C PHE A 64 10.81 -12.58 -7.64
N ASP A 65 11.65 -11.62 -7.28
CA ASP A 65 12.49 -11.65 -6.07
C ASP A 65 11.99 -10.69 -4.97
N SER A 66 11.08 -9.78 -5.32
CA SER A 66 10.55 -8.78 -4.39
C SER A 66 9.07 -8.49 -4.62
N ILE A 67 8.34 -8.28 -3.52
CA ILE A 67 6.91 -7.94 -3.52
C ILE A 67 6.60 -6.90 -2.46
N MET A 68 5.70 -5.96 -2.75
CA MET A 68 5.31 -4.89 -1.84
C MET A 68 3.80 -4.66 -1.85
N GLU A 69 3.18 -4.65 -0.66
CA GLU A 69 1.82 -4.16 -0.47
C GLU A 69 1.83 -2.67 -0.14
N VAL A 70 1.11 -1.87 -0.91
CA VAL A 70 0.91 -0.45 -0.64
C VAL A 70 -0.45 -0.24 0.03
N GLY A 71 -0.48 0.50 1.16
CA GLY A 71 -1.63 0.55 2.03
C GLY A 71 -1.84 -0.75 2.82
N VAL A 72 -0.74 -1.35 3.30
CA VAL A 72 -0.71 -2.67 3.96
C VAL A 72 -1.53 -2.73 5.26
N GLY A 73 -1.86 -1.59 5.85
CA GLY A 73 -2.59 -1.51 7.09
C GLY A 73 -1.95 -2.29 8.23
N GLU A 74 -2.70 -3.23 8.79
CA GLU A 74 -2.24 -4.12 9.86
C GLU A 74 -1.62 -5.42 9.34
N GLY A 75 -1.38 -5.53 8.03
CA GLY A 75 -0.73 -6.68 7.40
C GLY A 75 -1.56 -7.96 7.37
N THR A 76 -2.88 -7.88 7.48
CA THR A 76 -3.75 -9.08 7.55
C THR A 76 -3.77 -9.85 6.24
N THR A 77 -3.95 -9.17 5.10
CA THR A 77 -3.85 -9.76 3.75
C THR A 77 -2.41 -10.17 3.43
N PHE A 78 -1.46 -9.28 3.68
CA PHE A 78 -0.03 -9.50 3.48
C PHE A 78 0.46 -10.78 4.14
N SER A 79 0.13 -10.99 5.42
CA SER A 79 0.55 -12.16 6.20
C SER A 79 -0.06 -13.48 5.73
N ASN A 80 -1.16 -13.43 4.98
CA ASN A 80 -1.81 -14.60 4.39
C ASN A 80 -1.36 -14.84 2.95
N ILE A 81 -0.87 -13.83 2.22
CA ILE A 81 -0.41 -13.94 0.83
C ILE A 81 1.04 -14.40 0.76
N VAL A 82 1.95 -13.70 1.45
CA VAL A 82 3.40 -13.94 1.31
C VAL A 82 3.80 -15.40 1.57
N PRO A 83 3.25 -16.10 2.59
CA PRO A 83 3.57 -17.53 2.80
C PRO A 83 3.05 -18.48 1.71
N LYS A 84 2.16 -18.02 0.81
CA LYS A 84 1.57 -18.83 -0.27
C LYS A 84 2.29 -18.64 -1.61
N LEU A 85 3.26 -17.71 -1.67
CA LEU A 85 4.05 -17.47 -2.88
C LEU A 85 4.99 -18.64 -3.17
N ASN A 86 5.21 -18.93 -4.47
CA ASN A 86 6.10 -20.01 -4.91
C ASN A 86 7.56 -19.74 -4.49
N ASN A 87 8.03 -18.49 -4.62
CA ASN A 87 9.33 -18.08 -4.13
C ASN A 87 9.28 -17.83 -2.61
N ARG A 88 9.77 -18.78 -1.82
CA ARG A 88 9.81 -18.71 -0.35
C ARG A 88 10.84 -17.72 0.20
N ASN A 89 11.76 -17.27 -0.62
CA ASN A 89 12.82 -16.32 -0.26
C ASN A 89 12.53 -14.92 -0.81
N VAL A 90 11.28 -14.63 -1.20
CA VAL A 90 10.89 -13.32 -1.70
C VAL A 90 11.13 -12.22 -0.66
N ALA A 91 11.81 -11.16 -1.05
CA ALA A 91 11.93 -9.96 -0.21
C ALA A 91 10.56 -9.25 -0.18
N SER A 92 9.98 -9.14 1.01
CA SER A 92 8.61 -8.65 1.18
C SER A 92 8.55 -7.37 2.00
N PHE A 93 7.80 -6.41 1.48
CA PHE A 93 7.70 -5.05 2.00
C PHE A 93 6.24 -4.60 2.09
N GLY A 94 5.96 -3.67 3.01
CA GLY A 94 4.66 -3.03 3.06
C GLY A 94 4.74 -1.64 3.68
N PHE A 95 3.93 -0.70 3.20
CA PHE A 95 3.77 0.57 3.86
C PHE A 95 2.30 0.98 4.04
N ASP A 96 2.07 1.78 5.05
CA ASP A 96 0.80 2.46 5.31
C ASP A 96 1.07 3.87 5.81
N ILE A 97 0.11 4.77 5.65
CA ILE A 97 0.24 6.14 6.16
C ILE A 97 0.16 6.19 7.70
N SER A 98 -0.55 5.25 8.32
CA SER A 98 -0.78 5.19 9.77
C SER A 98 0.34 4.45 10.48
N TYR A 99 1.03 5.14 11.37
CA TYR A 99 2.05 4.56 12.25
C TYR A 99 1.46 3.47 13.17
N SER A 100 0.29 3.73 13.75
CA SER A 100 -0.34 2.78 14.67
C SER A 100 -0.74 1.48 13.96
N ARG A 101 -1.25 1.55 12.73
CA ARG A 101 -1.55 0.36 11.93
C ARG A 101 -0.29 -0.45 11.62
N ILE A 102 0.81 0.20 11.23
CA ILE A 102 2.11 -0.46 11.04
C ILE A 102 2.62 -1.10 12.33
N GLN A 103 2.44 -0.46 13.48
CA GLN A 103 2.83 -1.02 14.78
C GLN A 103 2.05 -2.30 15.12
N TYR A 104 0.73 -2.31 14.87
CA TYR A 104 -0.08 -3.52 14.99
C TYR A 104 0.33 -4.59 13.98
N GLY A 105 0.59 -4.18 12.73
CA GLY A 105 1.08 -5.04 11.66
C GLY A 105 2.39 -5.74 12.01
N GLN A 106 3.38 -5.04 12.54
CA GLN A 106 4.63 -5.65 13.00
C GLN A 106 4.42 -6.72 14.06
N LYS A 107 3.55 -6.44 15.05
CA LYS A 107 3.22 -7.42 16.09
C LYS A 107 2.52 -8.64 15.48
N HIS A 108 1.61 -8.42 14.54
CA HIS A 108 0.89 -9.47 13.82
C HIS A 108 1.84 -10.34 13.01
N LEU A 109 2.72 -9.75 12.20
CA LEU A 109 3.71 -10.46 11.39
C LEU A 109 4.69 -11.26 12.26
N LYS A 110 5.14 -10.71 13.38
CA LYS A 110 5.97 -11.43 14.35
C LYS A 110 5.27 -12.68 14.88
N GLY A 111 3.98 -12.59 15.22
CA GLY A 111 3.15 -13.74 15.61
C GLY A 111 3.05 -14.81 14.51
N LYS A 112 3.16 -14.42 13.25
CA LYS A 112 3.18 -15.29 12.05
C LYS A 112 4.59 -15.74 11.64
N LYS A 113 5.64 -15.40 12.39
CA LYS A 113 7.05 -15.71 12.09
C LYS A 113 7.54 -15.12 10.75
N MET A 114 7.09 -13.92 10.46
CA MET A 114 7.45 -13.15 9.25
C MET A 114 8.34 -11.94 9.59
N ASP A 115 9.30 -12.13 10.49
CA ASP A 115 10.19 -11.07 10.99
C ASP A 115 11.13 -10.49 9.90
N SER A 116 11.30 -11.19 8.79
CA SER A 116 12.09 -10.73 7.63
C SER A 116 11.36 -9.72 6.75
N SER A 117 10.04 -9.57 6.89
CA SER A 117 9.26 -8.58 6.15
C SER A 117 9.43 -7.20 6.76
N LEU A 118 9.67 -6.18 5.92
CA LEU A 118 9.85 -4.81 6.37
C LEU A 118 8.57 -4.02 6.21
N LEU A 119 7.99 -3.54 7.33
CA LEU A 119 6.88 -2.59 7.34
C LEU A 119 7.37 -1.20 7.76
N PHE A 120 6.86 -0.13 7.10
CA PHE A 120 7.25 1.25 7.35
C PHE A 120 6.09 2.22 7.05
N THR A 121 6.20 3.48 7.48
CA THR A 121 5.23 4.51 7.10
C THR A 121 5.56 5.11 5.74
N GLY A 122 4.52 5.37 4.94
CA GLY A 122 4.65 5.96 3.61
C GLY A 122 3.28 6.31 3.04
N ASN A 123 3.23 7.09 1.97
CA ASN A 123 1.99 7.41 1.28
C ASN A 123 2.09 7.16 -0.24
N PHE A 124 0.94 7.13 -0.92
CA PHE A 124 0.85 6.82 -2.36
C PHE A 124 1.40 7.92 -3.27
N PHE A 125 1.48 9.15 -2.80
CA PHE A 125 1.85 10.32 -3.61
C PHE A 125 3.36 10.58 -3.58
N ASN A 126 4.02 10.12 -2.52
CA ASN A 126 5.45 10.27 -2.32
C ASN A 126 6.04 8.98 -1.75
N CYS A 127 5.88 7.87 -2.49
CA CYS A 127 6.38 6.57 -2.03
C CYS A 127 7.87 6.64 -1.66
N PRO A 128 8.26 6.20 -0.46
CA PRO A 128 9.65 6.22 -0.02
C PRO A 128 10.45 5.05 -0.60
N ILE A 129 10.36 4.90 -1.92
CA ILE A 129 10.91 3.78 -2.69
C ILE A 129 11.62 4.33 -3.93
N GLN A 130 12.76 3.76 -4.25
CA GLN A 130 13.53 4.08 -5.45
C GLN A 130 12.77 3.68 -6.73
N ASN A 131 13.13 4.30 -7.86
CA ASN A 131 12.57 3.92 -9.17
C ASN A 131 12.90 2.46 -9.51
N ASP A 132 11.97 1.75 -10.15
CA ASP A 132 12.17 0.40 -10.69
C ASP A 132 12.84 -0.57 -9.70
N SER A 133 12.40 -0.55 -8.43
CA SER A 133 13.11 -1.26 -7.36
C SER A 133 12.39 -2.46 -6.77
N VAL A 134 11.09 -2.60 -7.00
CA VAL A 134 10.28 -3.73 -6.51
C VAL A 134 9.64 -4.46 -7.69
N ASP A 135 9.78 -5.79 -7.76
CA ASP A 135 9.27 -6.57 -8.88
C ASP A 135 7.76 -6.51 -9.01
N ILE A 136 7.06 -6.80 -7.91
CA ILE A 136 5.61 -6.72 -7.84
C ILE A 136 5.23 -5.68 -6.79
N VAL A 137 4.53 -4.64 -7.21
CA VAL A 137 3.86 -3.69 -6.32
C VAL A 137 2.37 -3.94 -6.42
N TYR A 138 1.68 -4.05 -5.29
CA TYR A 138 0.24 -4.29 -5.31
C TYR A 138 -0.51 -3.50 -4.24
N SER A 139 -1.79 -3.24 -4.49
CA SER A 139 -2.74 -2.69 -3.53
C SER A 139 -3.95 -3.62 -3.39
N ILE A 140 -4.54 -3.66 -2.19
CA ILE A 140 -5.79 -4.38 -1.93
C ILE A 140 -6.70 -3.48 -1.10
N HIS A 141 -7.80 -3.00 -1.69
CA HIS A 141 -8.79 -2.14 -1.03
C HIS A 141 -8.17 -0.97 -0.25
N SER A 142 -7.16 -0.33 -0.82
CA SER A 142 -6.43 0.76 -0.16
C SER A 142 -6.42 2.06 -0.95
N LEU A 143 -6.66 2.01 -2.25
CA LEU A 143 -6.75 3.20 -3.10
C LEU A 143 -8.12 3.87 -3.06
N GLU A 144 -9.15 3.16 -2.62
CA GLU A 144 -10.55 3.56 -2.64
C GLU A 144 -10.81 5.04 -2.28
N PRO A 145 -10.29 5.59 -1.16
CA PRO A 145 -10.68 6.93 -0.71
C PRO A 145 -9.94 8.07 -1.42
N ASN A 146 -9.30 7.79 -2.57
CA ASN A 146 -8.46 8.77 -3.28
C ASN A 146 -9.03 9.18 -4.64
N GLY A 147 -10.36 9.16 -4.79
CA GLY A 147 -11.01 9.58 -6.05
C GLY A 147 -10.61 10.97 -6.51
N GLY A 148 -10.32 11.08 -7.81
CA GLY A 148 -9.80 12.29 -8.45
C GLY A 148 -8.27 12.42 -8.44
N LYS A 149 -7.56 11.51 -7.75
CA LYS A 149 -6.07 11.48 -7.70
C LYS A 149 -5.48 10.23 -8.37
N GLU A 150 -6.27 9.50 -9.15
CA GLU A 150 -5.90 8.21 -9.76
C GLU A 150 -4.64 8.31 -10.62
N LYS A 151 -4.52 9.39 -11.40
CA LYS A 151 -3.36 9.61 -12.29
C LYS A 151 -2.07 9.77 -11.50
N GLU A 152 -2.11 10.53 -10.41
CA GLU A 152 -0.96 10.76 -9.54
C GLU A 152 -0.51 9.46 -8.89
N ILE A 153 -1.46 8.71 -8.32
CA ILE A 153 -1.21 7.43 -7.66
C ILE A 153 -0.64 6.42 -8.65
N LEU A 154 -1.27 6.24 -9.82
CA LEU A 154 -0.81 5.29 -10.83
C LEU A 154 0.61 5.63 -11.30
N THR A 155 0.91 6.92 -11.50
CA THR A 155 2.24 7.37 -11.91
C THR A 155 3.29 7.01 -10.86
N GLU A 156 3.00 7.26 -9.59
CA GLU A 156 3.94 7.00 -8.51
C GLU A 156 4.12 5.49 -8.23
N LEU A 157 3.04 4.71 -8.22
CA LEU A 157 3.12 3.27 -8.05
C LEU A 157 3.83 2.59 -9.24
N TYR A 158 3.57 3.05 -10.47
CA TYR A 158 4.28 2.56 -11.64
C TYR A 158 5.77 2.93 -11.61
N ARG A 159 6.14 4.11 -11.09
CA ARG A 159 7.53 4.53 -10.92
C ARG A 159 8.34 3.52 -10.10
N ILE A 160 7.80 3.06 -8.97
CA ILE A 160 8.49 2.16 -8.04
C ILE A 160 8.48 0.69 -8.51
N THR A 161 7.53 0.34 -9.37
CA THR A 161 7.37 -1.01 -9.93
C THR A 161 8.46 -1.33 -10.94
N ARG A 162 8.98 -2.56 -10.90
CA ARG A 162 9.96 -3.08 -11.85
C ARG A 162 9.33 -3.99 -12.92
N LYS A 163 8.40 -4.87 -12.54
CA LYS A 163 7.77 -5.85 -13.44
C LYS A 163 6.26 -5.70 -13.54
N TYR A 164 5.55 -5.75 -12.42
CA TYR A 164 4.09 -5.73 -12.40
C TYR A 164 3.55 -4.81 -11.31
N LEU A 165 2.60 -3.96 -11.69
CA LEU A 165 1.72 -3.25 -10.77
C LEU A 165 0.36 -3.95 -10.79
N VAL A 166 -0.09 -4.46 -9.62
CA VAL A 166 -1.34 -5.23 -9.48
C VAL A 166 -2.27 -4.49 -8.53
N LEU A 167 -3.41 -4.05 -9.04
CA LEU A 167 -4.40 -3.30 -8.27
C LEU A 167 -5.63 -4.20 -8.05
N ILE A 168 -5.88 -4.58 -6.81
CA ILE A 168 -7.03 -5.39 -6.39
C ILE A 168 -7.97 -4.46 -5.62
N GLU A 169 -8.85 -3.79 -6.36
CA GLU A 169 -9.66 -2.69 -5.86
C GLU A 169 -11.12 -2.85 -6.35
N PRO A 170 -12.09 -2.16 -5.75
CA PRO A 170 -13.41 -2.02 -6.35
C PRO A 170 -13.30 -1.34 -7.72
N ILE A 171 -13.88 -1.96 -8.75
CA ILE A 171 -13.85 -1.43 -10.12
C ILE A 171 -15.18 -0.77 -10.43
N TYR A 172 -15.21 0.56 -10.40
CA TYR A 172 -16.40 1.36 -10.61
C TYR A 172 -17.11 1.02 -11.93
N GLU A 173 -16.35 0.93 -13.03
CA GLU A 173 -16.88 0.77 -14.39
C GLU A 173 -17.56 -0.60 -14.61
N LEU A 174 -17.15 -1.62 -13.86
CA LEU A 174 -17.70 -2.97 -13.92
C LEU A 174 -18.68 -3.28 -12.78
N SER A 175 -18.97 -2.30 -11.92
CA SER A 175 -19.85 -2.45 -10.77
C SER A 175 -21.32 -2.23 -11.12
N SER A 176 -22.23 -2.76 -10.28
CA SER A 176 -23.67 -2.51 -10.39
C SER A 176 -23.99 -1.02 -10.15
N GLU A 177 -25.16 -0.56 -10.59
CA GLU A 177 -25.60 0.82 -10.34
C GLU A 177 -25.71 1.12 -8.83
N GLN A 178 -26.13 0.16 -8.02
CA GLN A 178 -26.18 0.30 -6.56
C GLN A 178 -24.77 0.50 -5.97
N SER A 179 -23.80 -0.30 -6.40
CA SER A 179 -22.40 -0.17 -5.98
C SER A 179 -21.82 1.18 -6.41
N LYS A 180 -22.13 1.65 -7.63
CA LYS A 180 -21.68 2.97 -8.11
C LYS A 180 -22.18 4.10 -7.23
N VAL A 181 -23.45 4.08 -6.81
CA VAL A 181 -24.01 5.07 -5.88
C VAL A 181 -23.25 5.10 -4.56
N HIS A 182 -22.91 3.91 -4.03
CA HIS A 182 -22.09 3.80 -2.82
C HIS A 182 -20.68 4.39 -3.02
N MET A 183 -20.01 3.99 -4.11
CA MET A 183 -18.66 4.46 -4.46
C MET A 183 -18.63 5.97 -4.70
N ASP A 184 -19.65 6.53 -5.35
CA ASP A 184 -19.80 7.99 -5.57
C ASP A 184 -19.92 8.74 -4.25
N LYS A 185 -20.78 8.25 -3.35
CA LYS A 185 -20.98 8.84 -2.02
C LYS A 185 -19.67 8.90 -1.20
N HIS A 186 -18.82 7.90 -1.35
CA HIS A 186 -17.56 7.78 -0.60
C HIS A 186 -16.33 8.32 -1.34
N GLY A 187 -16.50 8.85 -2.57
CA GLY A 187 -15.41 9.43 -3.34
C GLY A 187 -14.35 8.41 -3.76
N TYR A 188 -14.78 7.21 -4.17
CA TYR A 188 -13.87 6.14 -4.58
C TYR A 188 -13.16 6.45 -5.89
N VAL A 189 -11.99 5.85 -6.07
CA VAL A 189 -11.23 5.88 -7.34
C VAL A 189 -12.06 5.32 -8.50
N LYS A 190 -11.89 5.93 -9.68
CA LYS A 190 -12.58 5.56 -10.91
C LYS A 190 -11.63 5.60 -12.10
N ASN A 191 -12.05 4.98 -13.20
CA ASN A 191 -11.32 5.03 -14.48
C ASN A 191 -9.86 4.54 -14.40
N ILE A 192 -9.49 3.73 -13.43
CA ILE A 192 -8.12 3.22 -13.25
C ILE A 192 -7.60 2.59 -14.55
N TYR A 193 -8.39 1.72 -15.18
CA TYR A 193 -8.05 1.08 -16.46
C TYR A 193 -7.82 2.11 -17.57
N LYS A 194 -8.74 3.05 -17.75
CA LYS A 194 -8.66 4.09 -18.77
C LYS A 194 -7.45 4.99 -18.56
N ILE A 195 -7.22 5.43 -17.33
CA ILE A 195 -6.06 6.29 -16.99
C ILE A 195 -4.74 5.55 -17.21
N ALA A 196 -4.67 4.25 -16.88
CA ALA A 196 -3.48 3.45 -17.19
C ALA A 196 -3.17 3.42 -18.69
N LEU A 197 -4.20 3.25 -19.55
CA LEU A 197 -4.02 3.31 -21.01
C LEU A 197 -3.63 4.70 -21.49
N GLU A 198 -4.21 5.78 -20.95
CA GLU A 198 -3.85 7.17 -21.28
C GLU A 198 -2.40 7.50 -20.90
N LEU A 199 -1.88 6.88 -19.84
CA LEU A 199 -0.46 6.96 -19.43
C LEU A 199 0.47 6.10 -20.29
N GLY A 200 -0.07 5.33 -21.25
CA GLY A 200 0.70 4.45 -22.12
C GLY A 200 1.14 3.14 -21.43
N TYR A 201 0.49 2.75 -20.33
CA TYR A 201 0.84 1.54 -19.62
C TYR A 201 0.23 0.30 -20.28
N LYS A 202 0.94 -0.82 -20.25
CA LYS A 202 0.47 -2.09 -20.79
C LYS A 202 -0.38 -2.82 -19.76
N VAL A 203 -1.71 -2.72 -19.88
CA VAL A 203 -2.64 -3.50 -19.05
C VAL A 203 -2.77 -4.90 -19.65
N THR A 204 -2.52 -5.94 -18.84
CA THR A 204 -2.57 -7.36 -19.26
C THR A 204 -3.77 -8.09 -18.72
N ASP A 205 -4.40 -7.61 -17.63
CA ASP A 205 -5.64 -8.15 -17.09
C ASP A 205 -6.52 -7.02 -16.53
N TYR A 206 -7.83 -7.12 -16.74
CA TYR A 206 -8.85 -6.20 -16.22
C TYR A 206 -10.19 -6.94 -16.12
N ARG A 207 -10.56 -7.35 -14.91
CA ARG A 207 -11.77 -8.13 -14.67
C ARG A 207 -12.24 -8.07 -13.22
N ILE A 208 -13.48 -8.47 -12.97
CA ILE A 208 -13.99 -8.72 -11.63
C ILE A 208 -13.42 -10.06 -11.11
N LEU A 209 -12.97 -10.08 -9.86
CA LEU A 209 -12.50 -11.28 -9.15
C LEU A 209 -13.64 -11.93 -8.35
N PHE A 210 -14.42 -11.10 -7.67
CA PHE A 210 -15.53 -11.55 -6.83
C PHE A 210 -16.75 -10.69 -7.11
N GLU A 211 -17.84 -11.33 -7.42
CA GLU A 211 -19.16 -10.74 -7.30
C GLU A 211 -19.59 -10.95 -5.86
N ASP A 212 -19.44 -9.93 -5.01
CA ASP A 212 -19.85 -10.01 -3.60
C ASP A 212 -21.39 -10.08 -3.50
N ASN A 213 -21.90 -11.30 -3.62
CA ASN A 213 -23.33 -11.58 -3.64
C ASN A 213 -24.05 -11.36 -2.30
N LEU A 214 -23.37 -11.00 -1.21
CA LEU A 214 -24.04 -11.11 0.09
C LEU A 214 -23.83 -9.97 1.12
N GLN A 215 -22.83 -9.09 1.04
CA GLN A 215 -22.65 -8.06 2.11
C GLN A 215 -21.83 -6.81 1.75
N SER A 216 -21.19 -6.70 0.61
CA SER A 216 -20.51 -5.47 0.22
C SER A 216 -21.05 -4.96 -1.11
N ASP A 217 -21.40 -3.69 -1.16
CA ASP A 217 -21.84 -3.01 -2.38
C ASP A 217 -20.68 -2.78 -3.38
N ASN A 218 -19.53 -3.45 -3.21
CA ASN A 218 -18.30 -3.20 -3.97
C ASN A 218 -17.74 -4.48 -4.58
N ASN A 219 -17.89 -4.63 -5.89
CA ASN A 219 -17.26 -5.72 -6.63
C ASN A 219 -15.75 -5.57 -6.68
N THR A 220 -15.02 -6.46 -6.04
CA THR A 220 -13.57 -6.50 -6.10
C THR A 220 -13.11 -7.01 -7.46
N GLY A 221 -12.30 -6.23 -8.15
CA GLY A 221 -11.67 -6.63 -9.39
C GLY A 221 -10.16 -6.54 -9.36
N VAL A 222 -9.53 -6.83 -10.47
CA VAL A 222 -8.08 -6.74 -10.66
C VAL A 222 -7.74 -5.95 -11.91
N VAL A 223 -6.72 -5.10 -11.81
CA VAL A 223 -6.01 -4.46 -12.92
C VAL A 223 -4.55 -4.86 -12.82
N ILE A 224 -4.01 -5.56 -13.83
CA ILE A 224 -2.60 -5.92 -13.91
C ILE A 224 -1.92 -5.09 -14.99
N ILE A 225 -0.91 -4.34 -14.59
CA ILE A 225 -0.09 -3.50 -15.47
C ILE A 225 1.30 -4.09 -15.54
N GLU A 226 1.72 -4.52 -16.71
CA GLU A 226 3.07 -5.01 -16.98
C GLU A 226 4.00 -3.84 -17.33
N LYS A 227 5.15 -3.80 -16.67
CA LYS A 227 6.20 -2.84 -16.96
C LYS A 227 7.36 -3.50 -17.68
N ASN A 228 7.55 -3.14 -18.95
CA ASN A 228 8.70 -3.56 -19.74
C ASN A 228 9.94 -2.76 -19.31
N SER A 229 10.50 -3.05 -18.15
CA SER A 229 11.77 -2.43 -17.77
C SER A 229 12.90 -3.08 -18.54
N LYS A 230 13.65 -2.29 -19.28
CA LYS A 230 14.88 -2.74 -19.97
C LYS A 230 15.99 -3.13 -18.97
N ILE A 231 15.78 -2.89 -17.67
CA ILE A 231 16.75 -3.14 -16.61
C ILE A 231 16.34 -4.43 -15.87
N LEU A 232 16.50 -5.56 -16.56
CA LEU A 232 16.34 -6.90 -15.93
C LEU A 232 17.62 -7.40 -15.26
N SER A 233 18.63 -6.56 -15.03
CA SER A 233 19.79 -6.98 -14.26
C SER A 233 19.37 -7.28 -12.82
N LYS A 234 19.71 -8.49 -12.33
CA LYS A 234 19.60 -8.86 -10.93
C LYS A 234 20.24 -7.76 -10.10
N ARG A 235 19.44 -6.94 -9.41
CA ARG A 235 20.01 -6.01 -8.43
C ARG A 235 20.53 -6.86 -7.30
N GLU A 236 21.82 -6.77 -7.02
CA GLU A 236 22.37 -7.23 -5.75
C GLU A 236 21.51 -6.63 -4.63
N ASN A 237 21.33 -7.34 -3.53
CA ASN A 237 20.45 -7.07 -2.36
C ASN A 237 20.50 -5.62 -1.82
N ILE A 238 20.17 -4.65 -2.64
CA ILE A 238 20.11 -3.23 -2.28
C ILE A 238 18.70 -2.95 -1.76
N SER A 239 18.61 -2.33 -0.60
CA SER A 239 17.35 -1.87 -0.03
C SER A 239 16.55 -1.05 -1.08
N PRO A 240 15.26 -1.34 -1.32
CA PRO A 240 14.47 -0.56 -2.26
C PRO A 240 14.11 0.84 -1.73
N LEU A 241 14.41 1.12 -0.44
CA LEU A 241 14.00 2.37 0.20
C LEU A 241 14.68 3.58 -0.45
N GLY A 242 13.87 4.61 -0.71
CA GLY A 242 14.27 5.89 -1.27
C GLY A 242 13.71 7.05 -0.45
N CYS A 243 14.39 8.17 -0.50
CA CYS A 243 13.90 9.40 0.10
C CYS A 243 12.54 9.80 -0.53
N PRO A 244 11.46 9.99 0.22
CA PRO A 244 10.15 10.34 -0.34
C PRO A 244 10.17 11.69 -1.07
N VAL A 245 11.13 12.56 -0.77
CA VAL A 245 11.26 13.89 -1.40
C VAL A 245 12.06 13.80 -2.71
N THR A 246 13.25 13.17 -2.67
CA THR A 246 14.19 13.17 -3.83
C THR A 246 14.17 11.86 -4.62
N LYS A 247 13.56 10.79 -4.09
CA LYS A 247 13.55 9.43 -4.64
C LYS A 247 14.93 8.74 -4.68
N LEU A 248 15.95 9.40 -4.18
CA LEU A 248 17.33 8.90 -4.10
C LEU A 248 17.48 7.88 -2.96
N PRO A 249 18.48 6.99 -3.01
CA PRO A 249 18.64 5.92 -2.03
C PRO A 249 18.72 6.42 -0.58
N LEU A 250 18.07 5.71 0.33
CA LEU A 250 18.24 5.87 1.77
C LEU A 250 19.26 4.85 2.28
N SER A 251 20.19 5.30 3.13
CA SER A 251 21.12 4.44 3.86
C SER A 251 20.76 4.39 5.35
N LEU A 252 20.81 3.19 5.94
CA LEU A 252 20.63 3.03 7.39
C LEU A 252 21.94 3.41 8.09
N HIS A 253 21.87 4.38 9.01
CA HIS A 253 23.01 4.82 9.80
C HIS A 253 22.55 5.18 11.21
N LYS A 254 23.27 4.68 12.25
CA LYS A 254 22.89 4.89 13.67
C LYS A 254 21.39 4.63 13.94
N GLU A 255 20.86 3.56 13.37
CA GLU A 255 19.44 3.16 13.49
C GLU A 255 18.41 4.09 12.83
N HIS A 256 18.83 5.08 12.03
CA HIS A 256 17.97 5.98 11.27
C HIS A 256 18.24 5.90 9.77
N TYR A 257 17.27 6.22 8.95
CA TYR A 257 17.45 6.32 7.50
C TYR A 257 17.90 7.73 7.12
N TYR A 258 18.93 7.81 6.27
CA TYR A 258 19.51 9.07 5.86
C TYR A 258 19.70 9.14 4.34
N CYS A 259 19.35 10.28 3.76
CA CYS A 259 19.60 10.59 2.36
C CYS A 259 20.77 11.59 2.27
N LYS A 260 21.91 11.16 1.72
CA LYS A 260 23.11 12.00 1.59
C LYS A 260 22.92 13.22 0.68
N ASP A 261 22.11 13.06 -0.35
CA ASP A 261 21.91 14.09 -1.37
C ASP A 261 20.97 15.22 -0.90
N SER A 262 19.98 14.88 -0.08
CA SER A 262 19.04 15.87 0.46
C SER A 262 19.35 16.30 1.89
N LEU A 263 20.31 15.64 2.56
CA LEU A 263 20.68 15.85 3.97
C LEU A 263 19.47 15.65 4.92
N LEU A 264 18.54 14.78 4.51
CA LEU A 264 17.32 14.46 5.27
C LEU A 264 17.51 13.14 6.02
N LEU A 265 17.17 13.17 7.30
CA LEU A 265 17.12 12.02 8.19
C LEU A 265 15.66 11.66 8.46
N TYR A 266 15.36 10.37 8.41
CA TYR A 266 14.06 9.78 8.75
C TYR A 266 14.21 8.90 9.98
N PRO A 267 13.48 9.19 11.07
CA PRO A 267 13.61 8.43 12.31
C PRO A 267 13.06 7.01 12.17
N VAL A 268 13.65 6.11 12.97
CA VAL A 268 13.08 4.78 13.21
C VAL A 268 12.55 4.74 14.64
N ILE A 269 11.24 4.58 14.80
CA ILE A 269 10.57 4.55 16.10
C ILE A 269 10.05 3.14 16.34
N ASN A 270 10.45 2.50 17.43
CA ASN A 270 10.08 1.12 17.75
C ASN A 270 10.33 0.13 16.58
N LYS A 271 11.46 0.29 15.88
CA LYS A 271 11.84 -0.48 14.68
C LYS A 271 10.95 -0.21 13.45
N ILE A 272 10.12 0.82 13.46
CA ILE A 272 9.32 1.26 12.31
C ILE A 272 10.03 2.44 11.66
N PRO A 273 10.50 2.32 10.41
CA PRO A 273 10.97 3.47 9.65
C PRO A 273 9.81 4.45 9.39
N CYS A 274 9.97 5.69 9.83
CA CYS A 274 8.98 6.76 9.64
C CYS A 274 9.36 7.55 8.39
N LEU A 275 8.84 7.13 7.22
CA LEU A 275 9.29 7.61 5.91
C LEU A 275 8.26 8.51 5.20
N LEU A 276 7.35 9.16 5.94
CA LEU A 276 6.54 10.22 5.37
C LEU A 276 7.40 11.48 5.15
N PRO A 277 7.14 12.30 4.11
CA PRO A 277 7.91 13.54 3.87
C PRO A 277 7.99 14.45 5.10
N GLU A 278 6.91 14.58 5.85
CA GLU A 278 6.80 15.39 7.08
C GLU A 278 7.57 14.83 8.28
N ASN A 279 8.03 13.58 8.23
CA ASN A 279 8.90 13.01 9.27
C ASN A 279 10.38 13.37 9.07
N ALA A 280 10.72 14.05 7.97
CA ALA A 280 12.08 14.38 7.65
C ALA A 280 12.67 15.43 8.60
N ILE A 281 13.91 15.18 9.04
CA ILE A 281 14.71 16.11 9.84
C ILE A 281 15.90 16.56 9.00
N VAL A 282 16.11 17.85 8.87
CA VAL A 282 17.33 18.38 8.22
C VAL A 282 18.52 18.12 9.15
N ALA A 283 19.50 17.34 8.68
CA ALA A 283 20.60 16.84 9.50
C ALA A 283 21.93 16.94 8.76
N THR A 284 22.38 18.17 8.51
CA THR A 284 23.59 18.49 7.73
C THR A 284 24.88 17.96 8.36
N HIS A 285 24.89 17.76 9.67
CA HIS A 285 26.04 17.27 10.45
C HIS A 285 25.81 15.90 11.10
N PHE A 286 24.97 15.08 10.47
CA PHE A 286 24.60 13.79 11.06
C PHE A 286 25.76 12.79 11.17
N PHE A 287 26.81 12.95 10.35
CA PHE A 287 27.99 12.08 10.33
C PHE A 287 29.18 12.63 11.15
N ASP A 288 29.10 13.86 11.68
CA ASP A 288 30.12 14.49 12.50
C ASP A 288 30.08 13.98 14.00
#